data_cdffb1f543277e3444eb5541763fd83e
#
_entry.id   cdffb1f543277e3444eb5541763fd83e
#
_cell.length_a   1.000
_cell.length_b   1.000
_cell.length_c   1.000
_cell.angle_alpha   90.00
_cell.angle_beta   90.00
_cell.angle_gamma   90.00
#
_symmetry.space_group_name_H-M   'P 1'
#
loop_
_entity.id
_entity.type
_entity.pdbx_description
1 polymer ?
#
loop_
_entity_poly.entity_id
_entity_poly.type
_entity_poly.pdbx_seq_one_letter_code
_entity_poly.pdbx_strand_id
1 'polypeptide(L)'
;MLAHETAHAILDGMHRRFIEASNIDSLAFHEAFADIVALFQHFTLPESVRHQISHLRGDLGQRSLLSGLARQFGEAIGRHHALRDAIDELDPITNLPDPTALDRTTEPHERGAILVAAVFDAFVSIYKSRVADLLRLTTGRGNQFPSSDLHPDLVGRLTVEATKSAGHVLRMCIRALDYLPPVDVTFGDYLRAIITADADLVADDVRGYRLAFIEAFRRRGIYPKDIRSLSVENLIWEAPAQPISIGWVTKQDFSYRRKRRDIFRTEEVRKRNLAKWLVSNADVSHEAIRAMGLWLRSDAKNTIRRSRELKGPRFEVQSVRVANRVGPDGQLEPQIIIEITQERRGYRTAELQQQVERQGRISGVSADFTFRGGATLIVDLRTREVRCCIVKDINSDSRLDAQRAFQFGAQSESLGATYYDAAGRREPFAFLHRML
;
A
#
# COMPACT_ATOMS: atom_id res chain seq x y z
N MET A 1 16.50 10.94 -4.92
CA MET A 1 17.11 10.77 -3.59
C MET A 1 16.33 11.49 -2.49
N LEU A 2 16.36 12.83 -2.35
CA LEU A 2 15.65 13.50 -1.23
C LEU A 2 14.18 13.15 -1.11
N ALA A 3 13.42 13.09 -2.20
CA ALA A 3 12.01 12.73 -2.19
C ALA A 3 11.78 11.26 -1.77
N HIS A 4 12.63 10.36 -2.21
CA HIS A 4 12.64 8.95 -1.83
C HIS A 4 12.85 8.78 -0.31
N GLU A 5 13.92 9.34 0.25
CA GLU A 5 14.21 9.28 1.70
C GLU A 5 13.12 9.96 2.54
N THR A 6 12.57 11.08 2.03
CA THR A 6 11.46 11.76 2.70
C THR A 6 10.20 10.89 2.71
N ALA A 7 9.93 10.16 1.63
CA ALA A 7 8.79 9.25 1.56
C ALA A 7 8.91 8.09 2.56
N HIS A 8 10.11 7.51 2.75
CA HIS A 8 10.36 6.53 3.81
C HIS A 8 10.03 7.10 5.19
N ALA A 9 10.55 8.28 5.52
CA ALA A 9 10.32 8.91 6.82
C ALA A 9 8.83 9.22 7.07
N ILE A 10 8.09 9.62 6.03
CA ILE A 10 6.65 9.87 6.12
C ILE A 10 5.89 8.55 6.32
N LEU A 11 6.22 7.52 5.54
CA LEU A 11 5.56 6.21 5.62
C LEU A 11 5.76 5.57 7.00
N ASP A 12 6.96 5.62 7.56
CA ASP A 12 7.26 5.16 8.92
C ASP A 12 6.44 5.93 9.99
N GLY A 13 6.29 7.24 9.79
CA GLY A 13 5.50 8.07 10.68
C GLY A 13 4.00 7.76 10.63
N MET A 14 3.50 7.31 9.48
CA MET A 14 2.08 6.99 9.26
C MET A 14 1.75 5.54 9.64
N HIS A 15 2.59 4.58 9.26
CA HIS A 15 2.33 3.14 9.34
C HIS A 15 3.49 2.40 10.02
N ARG A 16 3.55 2.47 11.34
CA ARG A 16 4.66 1.95 12.17
C ARG A 16 5.04 0.49 11.94
N ARG A 17 4.15 -0.32 11.34
CA ARG A 17 4.34 -1.76 11.19
C ARG A 17 4.73 -2.18 9.77
N PHE A 18 4.82 -1.24 8.84
CA PHE A 18 5.21 -1.56 7.46
C PHE A 18 6.70 -1.90 7.32
N ILE A 19 7.53 -1.49 8.29
CA ILE A 19 8.95 -1.89 8.35
C ILE A 19 9.16 -3.33 8.85
N GLU A 20 8.11 -4.01 9.34
CA GLU A 20 8.24 -5.38 9.83
C GLU A 20 8.23 -6.36 8.65
N ALA A 21 9.32 -7.12 8.49
CA ALA A 21 9.44 -8.14 7.45
C ALA A 21 8.59 -9.37 7.79
N SER A 22 7.28 -9.27 7.58
CA SER A 22 6.30 -10.36 7.81
C SER A 22 6.10 -11.25 6.59
N ASN A 23 6.34 -10.70 5.39
CA ASN A 23 6.30 -11.39 4.11
C ASN A 23 7.29 -10.74 3.13
N ILE A 24 7.46 -11.36 1.96
CA ILE A 24 8.41 -10.91 0.94
C ILE A 24 8.08 -9.53 0.36
N ASP A 25 6.81 -9.12 0.36
CA ASP A 25 6.39 -7.82 -0.19
C ASP A 25 6.62 -6.66 0.80
N SER A 26 6.73 -6.91 2.10
CA SER A 26 6.69 -5.87 3.14
C SER A 26 7.75 -4.78 2.93
N LEU A 27 9.04 -5.16 2.86
CA LEU A 27 10.12 -4.20 2.62
C LEU A 27 10.13 -3.69 1.18
N ALA A 28 9.82 -4.57 0.22
CA ALA A 28 9.72 -4.21 -1.19
C ALA A 28 8.62 -3.15 -1.44
N PHE A 29 7.51 -3.21 -0.69
CA PHE A 29 6.46 -2.20 -0.75
C PHE A 29 6.95 -0.83 -0.28
N HIS A 30 7.73 -0.81 0.79
CA HIS A 30 8.27 0.43 1.35
C HIS A 30 9.22 1.12 0.35
N GLU A 31 10.10 0.35 -0.29
CA GLU A 31 10.98 0.82 -1.37
C GLU A 31 10.18 1.30 -2.58
N ALA A 32 9.24 0.48 -3.05
CA ALA A 32 8.42 0.81 -4.21
C ALA A 32 7.60 2.09 -4.01
N PHE A 33 7.02 2.28 -2.83
CA PHE A 33 6.24 3.48 -2.55
C PHE A 33 7.11 4.74 -2.55
N ALA A 34 8.30 4.68 -1.98
CA ALA A 34 9.26 5.78 -2.02
C ALA A 34 9.69 6.11 -3.45
N ASP A 35 9.93 5.09 -4.27
CA ASP A 35 10.26 5.24 -5.69
C ASP A 35 9.09 5.80 -6.51
N ILE A 36 7.85 5.35 -6.27
CA ILE A 36 6.64 5.91 -6.90
C ILE A 36 6.55 7.41 -6.63
N VAL A 37 6.69 7.83 -5.36
CA VAL A 37 6.64 9.26 -5.00
C VAL A 37 7.73 10.04 -5.70
N ALA A 38 8.96 9.55 -5.69
CA ALA A 38 10.11 10.20 -6.29
C ALA A 38 9.97 10.27 -7.83
N LEU A 39 9.54 9.18 -8.49
CA LEU A 39 9.33 9.13 -9.93
C LEU A 39 8.24 10.11 -10.38
N PHE A 40 7.08 10.09 -9.76
CA PHE A 40 5.96 10.94 -10.15
C PHE A 40 6.19 12.42 -9.83
N GLN A 41 7.10 12.75 -8.90
CA GLN A 41 7.51 14.12 -8.64
C GLN A 41 8.16 14.75 -9.85
N HIS A 42 8.87 14.00 -10.70
CA HIS A 42 9.44 14.53 -11.96
C HIS A 42 8.36 15.07 -12.90
N PHE A 43 7.18 14.47 -12.91
CA PHE A 43 6.04 14.94 -13.71
C PHE A 43 5.38 16.20 -13.17
N THR A 44 5.76 16.67 -11.98
CA THR A 44 5.32 17.98 -11.47
C THR A 44 6.09 19.15 -12.09
N LEU A 45 7.16 18.86 -12.84
CA LEU A 45 8.00 19.83 -13.55
C LEU A 45 7.62 19.89 -15.04
N PRO A 46 6.72 20.82 -15.46
CA PRO A 46 6.19 20.84 -16.83
C PRO A 46 7.27 20.99 -17.92
N GLU A 47 8.37 21.68 -17.61
CA GLU A 47 9.46 21.90 -18.55
C GLU A 47 10.19 20.60 -18.89
N SER A 48 10.48 19.77 -17.88
CA SER A 48 11.09 18.45 -18.08
C SER A 48 10.17 17.53 -18.89
N VAL A 49 8.88 17.52 -18.59
CA VAL A 49 7.88 16.74 -19.31
C VAL A 49 7.72 17.23 -20.74
N ARG A 50 7.72 18.56 -20.97
CA ARG A 50 7.65 19.17 -22.31
C ARG A 50 8.84 18.76 -23.16
N HIS A 51 10.06 18.82 -22.62
CA HIS A 51 11.28 18.41 -23.31
C HIS A 51 11.18 16.95 -23.76
N GLN A 52 10.74 16.06 -22.89
CA GLN A 52 10.61 14.65 -23.21
C GLN A 52 9.52 14.37 -24.24
N ILE A 53 8.34 15.00 -24.12
CA ILE A 53 7.23 14.83 -25.08
C ILE A 53 7.65 15.29 -26.48
N SER A 54 8.42 16.39 -26.61
CA SER A 54 8.91 16.88 -27.90
C SER A 54 9.86 15.86 -28.56
N HIS A 55 10.74 15.23 -27.78
CA HIS A 55 11.68 14.22 -28.31
C HIS A 55 10.99 12.92 -28.73
N LEU A 56 9.90 12.55 -28.08
CA LEU A 56 9.17 11.30 -28.30
C LEU A 56 7.95 11.45 -29.20
N ARG A 57 7.80 12.61 -29.81
CA ARG A 57 6.65 12.89 -30.69
C ARG A 57 5.29 12.58 -30.03
N GLY A 58 5.19 12.82 -28.72
CA GLY A 58 3.95 12.63 -27.96
C GLY A 58 3.65 11.23 -27.47
N ASP A 59 4.42 10.23 -27.87
CA ASP A 59 4.22 8.87 -27.40
C ASP A 59 5.02 8.57 -26.13
N LEU A 60 4.44 8.87 -24.96
CA LEU A 60 5.01 8.52 -23.66
C LEU A 60 5.06 7.01 -23.40
N GLY A 61 4.51 6.21 -24.28
CA GLY A 61 4.62 4.76 -24.21
C GLY A 61 5.76 4.16 -25.01
N GLN A 62 6.60 5.01 -25.65
CA GLN A 62 7.83 4.51 -26.28
C GLN A 62 8.82 4.08 -25.19
N ARG A 63 9.38 2.88 -25.35
CA ARG A 63 10.38 2.30 -24.42
C ARG A 63 11.52 3.27 -24.11
N SER A 64 11.96 4.05 -25.10
CA SER A 64 13.04 5.00 -24.95
C SER A 64 12.81 6.10 -23.92
N LEU A 65 11.56 6.49 -23.66
CA LEU A 65 11.23 7.45 -22.61
C LEU A 65 11.25 6.82 -21.23
N LEU A 66 10.60 5.65 -21.13
CA LEU A 66 10.53 4.89 -19.90
C LEU A 66 11.93 4.52 -19.43
N SER A 67 12.75 4.00 -20.35
CA SER A 67 14.16 3.72 -20.11
C SER A 67 14.96 4.99 -19.83
N GLY A 68 14.65 6.10 -20.49
CA GLY A 68 15.33 7.38 -20.26
C GLY A 68 15.02 7.98 -18.90
N LEU A 69 13.76 7.98 -18.49
CA LEU A 69 13.33 8.42 -17.15
C LEU A 69 13.80 7.46 -16.06
N ALA A 70 13.62 6.15 -16.27
CA ALA A 70 14.10 5.14 -15.34
C ALA A 70 15.64 5.19 -15.21
N ARG A 71 16.36 5.45 -16.30
CA ARG A 71 17.80 5.64 -16.27
C ARG A 71 18.19 6.89 -15.50
N GLN A 72 17.60 8.06 -15.80
CA GLN A 72 17.88 9.29 -15.07
C GLN A 72 17.53 9.18 -13.59
N PHE A 73 16.43 8.50 -13.29
CA PHE A 73 16.01 8.22 -11.93
C PHE A 73 16.95 7.22 -11.25
N GLY A 74 17.28 6.10 -11.91
CA GLY A 74 18.23 5.11 -11.44
C GLY A 74 19.64 5.67 -11.22
N GLU A 75 20.12 6.53 -12.13
CA GLU A 75 21.37 7.27 -11.99
C GLU A 75 21.34 8.20 -10.76
N ALA A 76 20.22 8.89 -10.54
CA ALA A 76 20.06 9.83 -9.44
C ALA A 76 20.00 9.14 -8.04
N ILE A 77 19.54 7.89 -7.98
CA ILE A 77 19.46 7.11 -6.73
C ILE A 77 20.57 6.04 -6.61
N GLY A 78 21.51 5.98 -7.55
CA GLY A 78 22.60 5.01 -7.54
C GLY A 78 22.22 3.59 -7.96
N ARG A 79 21.00 3.37 -8.50
CA ARG A 79 20.43 2.06 -8.87
C ARG A 79 20.21 1.97 -10.38
N HIS A 80 21.27 1.72 -11.12
CA HIS A 80 21.27 1.83 -12.59
C HIS A 80 20.45 0.77 -13.32
N HIS A 81 20.02 -0.34 -12.70
CA HIS A 81 19.50 -1.50 -13.41
C HIS A 81 18.05 -1.89 -13.03
N ALA A 82 17.69 -2.02 -11.76
CA ALA A 82 16.45 -2.68 -11.34
C ALA A 82 15.14 -2.08 -11.91
N LEU A 83 14.97 -0.75 -11.86
CA LEU A 83 13.75 -0.11 -12.38
C LEU A 83 13.72 -0.13 -13.91
N ARG A 84 14.88 0.08 -14.56
CA ARG A 84 15.02 -0.01 -16.01
C ARG A 84 14.66 -1.42 -16.48
N ASP A 85 15.26 -2.42 -15.87
CA ASP A 85 15.06 -3.81 -16.26
C ASP A 85 13.59 -4.21 -16.06
N ALA A 86 12.97 -3.85 -14.94
CA ALA A 86 11.54 -4.11 -14.72
C ALA A 86 10.59 -3.43 -15.74
N ILE A 87 11.00 -2.30 -16.32
CA ILE A 87 10.22 -1.59 -17.35
C ILE A 87 10.52 -2.14 -18.74
N ASP A 88 11.78 -2.45 -19.04
CA ASP A 88 12.28 -2.83 -20.37
C ASP A 88 12.21 -4.33 -20.64
N GLU A 89 12.17 -5.20 -19.61
CA GLU A 89 11.99 -6.65 -19.75
C GLU A 89 10.59 -7.00 -20.24
N LEU A 90 10.37 -6.79 -21.53
CA LEU A 90 9.16 -7.25 -22.20
C LEU A 90 9.51 -8.42 -23.10
N ASP A 91 8.62 -9.39 -23.17
CA ASP A 91 8.69 -10.47 -24.12
C ASP A 91 8.76 -9.90 -25.55
N PRO A 92 9.78 -10.25 -26.37
CA PRO A 92 10.00 -9.67 -27.67
C PRO A 92 8.90 -9.94 -28.70
N ILE A 93 8.07 -10.98 -28.46
CA ILE A 93 6.98 -11.40 -29.34
C ILE A 93 5.68 -10.72 -28.94
N THR A 94 5.33 -10.82 -27.64
CA THR A 94 4.04 -10.32 -27.13
C THR A 94 4.08 -8.85 -26.74
N ASN A 95 5.28 -8.30 -26.54
CA ASN A 95 5.50 -6.94 -26.01
C ASN A 95 4.86 -6.71 -24.64
N LEU A 96 4.69 -7.78 -23.85
CA LEU A 96 4.15 -7.76 -22.50
C LEU A 96 5.25 -8.10 -21.46
N PRO A 97 5.13 -7.62 -20.22
CA PRO A 97 6.03 -8.01 -19.15
C PRO A 97 5.82 -9.50 -18.80
N ASP A 98 6.85 -10.13 -18.24
CA ASP A 98 6.74 -11.50 -17.72
C ASP A 98 5.90 -11.50 -16.44
N PRO A 99 4.72 -12.14 -16.43
CA PRO A 99 3.86 -12.19 -15.24
C PRO A 99 4.42 -13.08 -14.13
N THR A 100 5.46 -13.89 -14.39
CA THR A 100 6.10 -14.77 -13.41
C THR A 100 7.36 -14.14 -12.77
N ALA A 101 7.77 -12.96 -13.22
CA ALA A 101 8.95 -12.27 -12.70
C ALA A 101 8.83 -12.03 -11.18
N LEU A 102 7.63 -11.67 -10.71
CA LEU A 102 7.37 -11.45 -9.29
C LEU A 102 7.64 -12.69 -8.42
N ASP A 103 7.34 -13.88 -8.91
CA ASP A 103 7.53 -15.12 -8.15
C ASP A 103 9.01 -15.49 -7.96
N ARG A 104 9.88 -15.01 -8.87
CA ARG A 104 11.32 -15.29 -8.86
C ARG A 104 12.13 -14.20 -8.16
N THR A 105 11.58 -13.00 -8.02
CA THR A 105 12.29 -11.84 -7.49
C THR A 105 12.09 -11.74 -5.99
N THR A 106 13.18 -11.87 -5.24
CA THR A 106 13.16 -11.87 -3.77
C THR A 106 13.85 -10.66 -3.14
N GLU A 107 14.78 -10.01 -3.85
CA GLU A 107 15.47 -8.81 -3.37
C GLU A 107 14.47 -7.64 -3.31
N PRO A 108 14.41 -6.88 -2.19
CA PRO A 108 13.37 -5.86 -1.98
C PRO A 108 13.30 -4.77 -3.04
N HIS A 109 14.43 -4.28 -3.53
CA HIS A 109 14.46 -3.22 -4.52
C HIS A 109 14.05 -3.70 -5.91
N GLU A 110 14.57 -4.86 -6.35
CA GLU A 110 14.18 -5.47 -7.62
C GLU A 110 12.68 -5.82 -7.62
N ARG A 111 12.21 -6.38 -6.51
CA ARG A 111 10.79 -6.68 -6.32
C ARG A 111 9.94 -5.41 -6.29
N GLY A 112 10.41 -4.38 -5.60
CA GLY A 112 9.79 -3.06 -5.56
C GLY A 112 9.69 -2.42 -6.94
N ALA A 113 10.72 -2.58 -7.77
CA ALA A 113 10.74 -2.06 -9.14
C ALA A 113 9.59 -2.64 -10.00
N ILE A 114 9.18 -3.90 -9.78
CA ILE A 114 8.02 -4.50 -10.48
C ILE A 114 6.73 -3.75 -10.12
N LEU A 115 6.54 -3.37 -8.85
CA LEU A 115 5.38 -2.58 -8.42
C LEU A 115 5.42 -1.17 -9.01
N VAL A 116 6.58 -0.52 -9.00
CA VAL A 116 6.76 0.81 -9.62
C VAL A 116 6.41 0.76 -11.10
N ALA A 117 6.88 -0.27 -11.80
CA ALA A 117 6.59 -0.49 -13.22
C ALA A 117 5.09 -0.72 -13.47
N ALA A 118 4.39 -1.45 -12.58
CA ALA A 118 2.94 -1.63 -12.68
C ALA A 118 2.18 -0.30 -12.56
N VAL A 119 2.54 0.55 -11.59
CA VAL A 119 1.94 1.88 -11.42
C VAL A 119 2.23 2.77 -12.62
N PHE A 120 3.44 2.69 -13.16
CA PHE A 120 3.83 3.46 -14.34
C PHE A 120 3.09 3.00 -15.60
N ASP A 121 2.90 1.71 -15.81
CA ASP A 121 2.10 1.17 -16.93
C ASP A 121 0.64 1.66 -16.86
N ALA A 122 0.06 1.71 -15.66
CA ALA A 122 -1.26 2.29 -15.44
C ALA A 122 -1.29 3.78 -15.84
N PHE A 123 -0.28 4.56 -15.42
CA PHE A 123 -0.14 5.96 -15.82
C PHE A 123 -0.07 6.14 -17.33
N VAL A 124 0.75 5.36 -18.02
CA VAL A 124 0.90 5.41 -19.47
C VAL A 124 -0.42 5.07 -20.18
N SER A 125 -1.13 4.05 -19.69
CA SER A 125 -2.44 3.66 -20.22
C SER A 125 -3.47 4.79 -20.09
N ILE A 126 -3.52 5.42 -18.90
CA ILE A 126 -4.39 6.57 -18.62
C ILE A 126 -4.03 7.76 -19.52
N TYR A 127 -2.75 8.10 -19.63
CA TYR A 127 -2.29 9.19 -20.49
C TYR A 127 -2.67 8.95 -21.95
N LYS A 128 -2.37 7.75 -22.49
CA LYS A 128 -2.71 7.38 -23.88
C LYS A 128 -4.21 7.52 -24.16
N SER A 129 -5.04 7.06 -23.24
CA SER A 129 -6.50 7.20 -23.35
C SER A 129 -6.92 8.67 -23.39
N ARG A 130 -6.28 9.52 -22.60
CA ARG A 130 -6.63 10.95 -22.49
C ARG A 130 -6.19 11.80 -23.68
N VAL A 131 -5.13 11.40 -24.38
CA VAL A 131 -4.59 12.16 -25.52
C VAL A 131 -4.97 11.55 -26.87
N ALA A 132 -5.69 10.43 -26.89
CA ALA A 132 -5.99 9.69 -28.10
C ALA A 132 -6.75 10.53 -29.15
N ASP A 133 -7.64 11.41 -28.72
CA ASP A 133 -8.37 12.33 -29.59
C ASP A 133 -7.46 13.42 -30.15
N LEU A 134 -6.61 14.03 -29.34
CA LEU A 134 -5.63 15.02 -29.78
C LEU A 134 -4.70 14.46 -30.85
N LEU A 135 -4.19 13.25 -30.64
CA LEU A 135 -3.29 12.57 -31.57
C LEU A 135 -4.02 12.23 -32.88
N ARG A 136 -5.26 11.75 -32.84
CA ARG A 136 -6.07 11.48 -34.04
C ARG A 136 -6.35 12.72 -34.87
N LEU A 137 -6.62 13.86 -34.22
CA LEU A 137 -6.86 15.11 -34.90
C LEU A 137 -5.61 15.63 -35.63
N THR A 138 -4.42 15.33 -35.13
CA THR A 138 -3.16 15.80 -35.70
C THR A 138 -2.57 14.86 -36.74
N THR A 139 -2.80 13.54 -36.62
CA THR A 139 -2.29 12.53 -37.58
C THR A 139 -3.20 12.34 -38.80
N GLY A 140 -4.41 12.88 -38.77
CA GLY A 140 -5.38 12.68 -39.85
C GLY A 140 -5.72 11.20 -40.10
N ARG A 141 -6.22 10.88 -41.31
CA ARG A 141 -6.63 9.51 -41.67
C ARG A 141 -5.48 8.51 -41.82
N GLY A 142 -4.22 8.96 -41.84
CA GLY A 142 -3.04 8.11 -42.14
C GLY A 142 -2.35 7.50 -40.90
N ASN A 143 -2.75 7.87 -39.69
CA ASN A 143 -2.13 7.43 -38.43
C ASN A 143 -0.59 7.56 -38.36
N GLN A 144 0.00 8.34 -39.25
CA GLN A 144 1.43 8.66 -39.29
C GLN A 144 1.66 10.11 -38.90
N PHE A 145 2.55 10.32 -37.94
CA PHE A 145 3.04 11.66 -37.67
C PHE A 145 3.81 12.17 -38.90
N PRO A 146 3.65 13.45 -39.25
CA PRO A 146 4.56 14.08 -40.23
C PRO A 146 6.02 13.82 -39.81
N SER A 147 6.90 13.68 -40.75
CA SER A 147 8.35 13.53 -40.52
C SER A 147 8.98 14.72 -39.78
N SER A 148 8.26 15.83 -39.67
CA SER A 148 8.63 17.05 -38.95
C SER A 148 8.34 16.96 -37.45
N ASP A 149 8.96 17.80 -36.65
CA ASP A 149 8.71 17.95 -35.22
C ASP A 149 7.26 18.30 -34.94
N LEU A 150 6.77 17.88 -33.77
CA LEU A 150 5.42 18.19 -33.32
C LEU A 150 5.23 19.70 -33.18
N HIS A 151 4.04 20.19 -33.57
CA HIS A 151 3.71 21.59 -33.37
C HIS A 151 3.82 21.97 -31.88
N PRO A 152 4.43 23.11 -31.52
CA PRO A 152 4.64 23.52 -30.12
C PRO A 152 3.37 23.56 -29.28
N ASP A 153 2.24 23.94 -29.88
CA ASP A 153 0.94 23.96 -29.17
C ASP A 153 0.47 22.54 -28.82
N LEU A 154 0.68 21.57 -29.72
CA LEU A 154 0.37 20.18 -29.44
C LEU A 154 1.24 19.64 -28.31
N VAL A 155 2.55 19.90 -28.35
CA VAL A 155 3.49 19.56 -27.27
C VAL A 155 3.00 20.17 -25.96
N GLY A 156 2.57 21.44 -25.96
CA GLY A 156 2.00 22.10 -24.80
C GLY A 156 0.76 21.40 -24.25
N ARG A 157 -0.17 21.01 -25.11
CA ARG A 157 -1.38 20.27 -24.72
C ARG A 157 -1.07 18.89 -24.15
N LEU A 158 -0.21 18.13 -24.82
CA LEU A 158 0.24 16.82 -24.37
C LEU A 158 0.95 16.90 -23.01
N THR A 159 1.78 17.94 -22.80
CA THR A 159 2.45 18.20 -21.51
C THR A 159 1.45 18.42 -20.39
N VAL A 160 0.42 19.23 -20.62
CA VAL A 160 -0.63 19.48 -19.61
C VAL A 160 -1.35 18.19 -19.25
N GLU A 161 -1.73 17.38 -20.25
CA GLU A 161 -2.42 16.10 -19.98
C GLU A 161 -1.51 15.08 -19.28
N ALA A 162 -0.22 15.02 -19.61
CA ALA A 162 0.75 14.16 -18.93
C ALA A 162 0.90 14.54 -17.45
N THR A 163 1.17 15.82 -17.18
CA THR A 163 1.32 16.34 -15.81
C THR A 163 0.06 16.12 -14.97
N LYS A 164 -1.11 16.35 -15.57
CA LYS A 164 -2.41 16.15 -14.93
C LYS A 164 -2.67 14.69 -14.62
N SER A 165 -2.40 13.78 -15.56
CA SER A 165 -2.54 12.34 -15.37
C SER A 165 -1.60 11.81 -14.30
N ALA A 166 -0.34 12.24 -14.32
CA ALA A 166 0.65 11.87 -13.30
C ALA A 166 0.21 12.34 -11.90
N GLY A 167 -0.28 13.57 -11.78
CA GLY A 167 -0.81 14.09 -10.52
C GLY A 167 -2.05 13.33 -10.02
N HIS A 168 -2.90 12.81 -10.90
CA HIS A 168 -4.03 11.95 -10.51
C HIS A 168 -3.55 10.58 -10.02
N VAL A 169 -2.67 9.93 -10.76
CA VAL A 169 -2.09 8.63 -10.39
C VAL A 169 -1.39 8.72 -9.04
N LEU A 170 -0.53 9.72 -8.85
CA LEU A 170 0.16 9.92 -7.57
C LEU A 170 -0.81 10.11 -6.40
N ARG A 171 -1.89 10.89 -6.60
CA ARG A 171 -2.92 11.06 -5.56
C ARG A 171 -3.65 9.77 -5.24
N MET A 172 -3.97 8.94 -6.25
CA MET A 172 -4.56 7.61 -6.03
C MET A 172 -3.62 6.75 -5.20
N CYS A 173 -2.32 6.69 -5.55
CA CYS A 173 -1.30 5.95 -4.83
C CYS A 173 -1.13 6.41 -3.37
N ILE A 174 -1.08 7.73 -3.13
CA ILE A 174 -0.95 8.28 -1.77
C ILE A 174 -2.21 7.99 -0.93
N ARG A 175 -3.40 8.19 -1.50
CA ARG A 175 -4.66 7.93 -0.77
C ARG A 175 -4.84 6.46 -0.44
N ALA A 176 -4.33 5.57 -1.27
CA ALA A 176 -4.37 4.13 -1.02
C ALA A 176 -3.71 3.74 0.31
N LEU A 177 -2.76 4.51 0.83
CA LEU A 177 -2.13 4.23 2.12
C LEU A 177 -3.14 4.13 3.26
N ASP A 178 -4.17 4.98 3.26
CA ASP A 178 -5.22 4.95 4.28
C ASP A 178 -6.13 3.72 4.20
N TYR A 179 -6.09 3.01 3.06
CA TYR A 179 -6.90 1.81 2.78
C TYR A 179 -6.08 0.52 2.79
N LEU A 180 -4.88 0.55 3.38
CA LEU A 180 -4.05 -0.64 3.59
C LEU A 180 -4.34 -1.30 4.93
N PRO A 181 -4.14 -2.63 5.05
CA PRO A 181 -4.17 -3.29 6.35
C PRO A 181 -3.04 -2.76 7.24
N PRO A 182 -3.21 -2.76 8.57
CA PRO A 182 -2.22 -2.14 9.47
C PRO A 182 -0.92 -2.95 9.61
N VAL A 183 -0.89 -4.16 9.08
CA VAL A 183 0.22 -5.12 9.15
C VAL A 183 0.23 -6.02 7.92
N ASP A 184 1.38 -6.64 7.61
CA ASP A 184 1.50 -7.73 6.64
C ASP A 184 1.00 -7.34 5.24
N VAL A 185 1.40 -6.15 4.79
CA VAL A 185 1.01 -5.58 3.50
C VAL A 185 1.61 -6.38 2.36
N THR A 186 0.80 -6.62 1.30
CA THR A 186 1.21 -7.22 0.04
C THR A 186 0.93 -6.27 -1.13
N PHE A 187 1.56 -6.50 -2.27
CA PHE A 187 1.27 -5.73 -3.49
C PHE A 187 -0.18 -5.88 -3.95
N GLY A 188 -0.78 -7.05 -3.71
CA GLY A 188 -2.21 -7.27 -3.97
C GLY A 188 -3.11 -6.43 -3.06
N ASP A 189 -2.76 -6.28 -1.78
CA ASP A 189 -3.48 -5.37 -0.87
C ASP A 189 -3.41 -3.92 -1.36
N TYR A 190 -2.25 -3.51 -1.92
CA TYR A 190 -2.08 -2.17 -2.46
C TYR A 190 -2.96 -1.90 -3.68
N LEU A 191 -3.10 -2.87 -4.58
CA LEU A 191 -4.08 -2.75 -5.68
C LEU A 191 -5.50 -2.55 -5.14
N ARG A 192 -5.93 -3.39 -4.20
CA ARG A 192 -7.25 -3.24 -3.56
C ARG A 192 -7.43 -1.87 -2.93
N ALA A 193 -6.40 -1.39 -2.25
CA ALA A 193 -6.39 -0.08 -1.60
C ALA A 193 -6.53 1.07 -2.61
N ILE A 194 -5.82 1.02 -3.75
CA ILE A 194 -5.92 2.02 -4.83
C ILE A 194 -7.36 2.05 -5.39
N ILE A 195 -7.91 0.88 -5.70
CA ILE A 195 -9.26 0.76 -6.27
C ILE A 195 -10.33 1.24 -5.28
N THR A 196 -10.23 0.82 -4.01
CA THR A 196 -11.19 1.23 -2.97
C THR A 196 -11.12 2.73 -2.69
N ALA A 197 -9.92 3.29 -2.54
CA ALA A 197 -9.71 4.71 -2.28
C ALA A 197 -10.23 5.61 -3.39
N ASP A 198 -10.16 5.15 -4.63
CA ASP A 198 -10.72 5.86 -5.77
C ASP A 198 -12.24 5.73 -5.84
N ALA A 199 -12.77 4.50 -5.66
CA ALA A 199 -14.21 4.25 -5.67
C ALA A 199 -14.96 4.97 -4.55
N ASP A 200 -14.31 5.16 -3.39
CA ASP A 200 -14.89 5.89 -2.25
C ASP A 200 -15.08 7.39 -2.54
N LEU A 201 -14.36 7.97 -3.49
CA LEU A 201 -14.47 9.37 -3.88
C LEU A 201 -15.17 9.60 -5.21
N VAL A 202 -14.96 8.70 -6.16
CA VAL A 202 -15.45 8.83 -7.53
C VAL A 202 -16.30 7.60 -7.83
N ALA A 203 -17.63 7.77 -7.78
CA ALA A 203 -18.55 6.66 -8.01
C ALA A 203 -18.34 6.04 -9.39
N ASP A 204 -18.29 6.86 -10.45
CA ASP A 204 -18.20 6.42 -11.83
C ASP A 204 -16.79 6.58 -12.40
N ASP A 205 -16.16 5.48 -12.82
CA ASP A 205 -14.87 5.49 -13.48
C ASP A 205 -15.00 5.75 -15.00
N VAL A 206 -15.56 6.88 -15.36
CA VAL A 206 -15.81 7.26 -16.77
C VAL A 206 -14.53 7.23 -17.62
N ARG A 207 -13.39 7.37 -17.00
CA ARG A 207 -12.07 7.44 -17.69
C ARG A 207 -11.26 6.13 -17.62
N GLY A 208 -11.78 5.10 -16.96
CA GLY A 208 -11.15 3.78 -16.87
C GLY A 208 -9.85 3.75 -16.06
N TYR A 209 -9.69 4.63 -15.06
CA TYR A 209 -8.47 4.65 -14.25
C TYR A 209 -8.31 3.40 -13.43
N ARG A 210 -9.39 2.90 -12.83
CA ARG A 210 -9.36 1.63 -12.07
C ARG A 210 -9.00 0.46 -12.96
N LEU A 211 -9.60 0.39 -14.17
CA LEU A 211 -9.27 -0.65 -15.14
C LEU A 211 -7.81 -0.59 -15.58
N ALA A 212 -7.23 0.60 -15.76
CA ALA A 212 -5.83 0.76 -16.11
C ALA A 212 -4.91 0.18 -15.03
N PHE A 213 -5.20 0.42 -13.74
CA PHE A 213 -4.45 -0.17 -12.64
C PHE A 213 -4.62 -1.70 -12.57
N ILE A 214 -5.86 -2.20 -12.67
CA ILE A 214 -6.14 -3.64 -12.64
C ILE A 214 -5.36 -4.36 -13.72
N GLU A 215 -5.39 -3.87 -14.95
CA GLU A 215 -4.72 -4.48 -16.08
C GLU A 215 -3.19 -4.41 -15.96
N ALA A 216 -2.64 -3.29 -15.51
CA ALA A 216 -1.21 -3.13 -15.32
C ALA A 216 -0.66 -4.10 -14.26
N PHE A 217 -1.35 -4.25 -13.14
CA PHE A 217 -0.98 -5.19 -12.08
C PHE A 217 -1.11 -6.63 -12.54
N ARG A 218 -2.22 -6.98 -13.22
CA ARG A 218 -2.44 -8.31 -13.79
C ARG A 218 -1.32 -8.73 -14.75
N ARG A 219 -0.89 -7.84 -15.65
CA ARG A 219 0.20 -8.11 -16.62
C ARG A 219 1.53 -8.43 -15.93
N ARG A 220 1.74 -7.95 -14.72
CA ARG A 220 2.96 -8.18 -13.93
C ARG A 220 2.80 -9.25 -12.86
N GLY A 221 1.74 -10.06 -12.93
CA GLY A 221 1.51 -11.16 -12.00
C GLY A 221 1.15 -10.74 -10.57
N ILE A 222 0.75 -9.48 -10.36
CA ILE A 222 0.35 -8.99 -9.05
C ILE A 222 -1.14 -9.26 -8.85
N TYR A 223 -1.44 -10.25 -8.00
CA TYR A 223 -2.81 -10.66 -7.69
C TYR A 223 -3.10 -10.52 -6.20
N PRO A 224 -4.23 -9.86 -5.83
CA PRO A 224 -4.72 -9.91 -4.46
C PRO A 224 -5.12 -11.33 -4.07
N LYS A 225 -4.91 -11.68 -2.80
CA LYS A 225 -5.36 -12.95 -2.25
C LYS A 225 -6.86 -12.89 -1.91
N ASP A 226 -7.48 -14.06 -1.85
CA ASP A 226 -8.86 -14.24 -1.37
C ASP A 226 -9.93 -13.46 -2.16
N ILE A 227 -9.68 -13.19 -3.45
CA ILE A 227 -10.67 -12.63 -4.38
C ILE A 227 -11.13 -13.66 -5.40
N ARG A 228 -12.36 -13.51 -5.89
CA ARG A 228 -12.95 -14.40 -6.91
C ARG A 228 -12.54 -14.02 -8.32
N SER A 229 -12.42 -12.73 -8.60
CA SER A 229 -12.04 -12.19 -9.91
C SER A 229 -11.41 -10.81 -9.77
N LEU A 230 -10.66 -10.39 -10.79
CA LEU A 230 -10.08 -9.05 -10.89
C LEU A 230 -11.09 -8.02 -11.42
N SER A 231 -12.32 -8.01 -10.91
CA SER A 231 -13.27 -6.95 -11.19
C SER A 231 -13.18 -5.84 -10.15
N VAL A 232 -13.61 -4.63 -10.50
CA VAL A 232 -13.61 -3.48 -9.59
C VAL A 232 -14.38 -3.82 -8.30
N GLU A 233 -15.55 -4.45 -8.44
CA GLU A 233 -16.43 -4.79 -7.31
C GLU A 233 -15.77 -5.77 -6.34
N ASN A 234 -15.03 -6.77 -6.84
CA ASN A 234 -14.34 -7.75 -6.00
C ASN A 234 -13.06 -7.21 -5.36
N LEU A 235 -12.51 -6.12 -5.91
CA LEU A 235 -11.31 -5.48 -5.38
C LEU A 235 -11.62 -4.46 -4.28
N ILE A 236 -12.81 -3.87 -4.28
CA ILE A 236 -13.21 -2.92 -3.24
C ILE A 236 -13.26 -3.64 -1.89
N TRP A 237 -12.71 -3.01 -0.86
CA TRP A 237 -12.87 -3.46 0.52
C TRP A 237 -14.33 -3.30 0.94
N GLU A 238 -14.95 -4.38 1.35
CA GLU A 238 -16.36 -4.38 1.74
C GLU A 238 -16.59 -3.68 3.07
N ALA A 239 -17.78 -3.11 3.23
CA ALA A 239 -18.27 -2.72 4.54
C ALA A 239 -18.43 -3.97 5.42
N PRO A 240 -18.34 -3.84 6.75
CA PRO A 240 -18.65 -4.95 7.66
C PRO A 240 -20.05 -5.51 7.39
N ALA A 241 -20.19 -6.85 7.38
CA ALA A 241 -21.47 -7.51 7.14
C ALA A 241 -22.60 -7.04 8.09
N GLN A 242 -22.22 -6.66 9.31
CA GLN A 242 -23.09 -5.97 10.25
C GLN A 242 -22.56 -4.55 10.49
N PRO A 243 -23.44 -3.53 10.48
CA PRO A 243 -23.01 -2.15 10.74
C PRO A 243 -22.29 -2.03 12.09
N ILE A 244 -21.09 -1.51 12.06
CA ILE A 244 -20.32 -1.22 13.27
C ILE A 244 -20.39 0.28 13.52
N SER A 245 -21.18 0.67 14.53
CA SER A 245 -21.23 2.06 14.98
C SER A 245 -20.19 2.31 16.06
N ILE A 246 -19.34 3.31 15.85
CA ILE A 246 -18.33 3.70 16.81
C ILE A 246 -18.84 4.90 17.62
N GLY A 247 -19.71 4.66 18.58
CA GLY A 247 -20.28 5.68 19.46
C GLY A 247 -19.24 6.48 20.26
N TRP A 248 -18.03 5.95 20.42
CA TRP A 248 -16.89 6.65 20.98
C TRP A 248 -16.59 7.98 20.26
N VAL A 249 -16.80 8.06 18.94
CA VAL A 249 -16.54 9.25 18.11
C VAL A 249 -17.26 10.47 18.64
N THR A 250 -18.47 10.33 19.19
CA THR A 250 -19.26 11.47 19.70
C THR A 250 -18.62 12.23 20.84
N LYS A 251 -17.74 11.57 21.58
CA LYS A 251 -17.11 12.09 22.80
C LYS A 251 -15.72 12.67 22.52
N GLN A 252 -15.31 12.72 21.25
CA GLN A 252 -13.96 13.16 20.89
C GLN A 252 -13.99 14.51 20.18
N ASP A 253 -12.95 15.30 20.47
CA ASP A 253 -12.68 16.53 19.73
C ASP A 253 -11.80 16.22 18.51
N PHE A 254 -12.39 16.39 17.32
CA PHE A 254 -11.70 16.26 16.04
C PHE A 254 -11.36 17.60 15.39
N SER A 255 -11.43 18.69 16.15
CA SER A 255 -11.03 20.01 15.66
C SER A 255 -9.55 20.02 15.22
N TYR A 256 -9.29 20.83 14.20
CA TYR A 256 -7.94 21.00 13.67
C TYR A 256 -7.03 21.67 14.70
N ARG A 257 -5.88 21.05 14.99
CA ARG A 257 -4.84 21.58 15.86
C ARG A 257 -3.62 22.00 15.05
N ARG A 258 -3.08 23.18 15.31
CA ARG A 258 -1.92 23.71 14.57
C ARG A 258 -0.57 23.29 15.16
N LYS A 259 -0.48 23.09 16.47
CA LYS A 259 0.79 22.78 17.14
C LYS A 259 1.02 21.26 17.18
N ARG A 260 2.19 20.81 16.71
CA ARG A 260 2.56 19.36 16.70
C ARG A 260 2.39 18.69 18.07
N ARG A 261 2.77 19.40 19.17
CA ARG A 261 2.62 18.88 20.53
C ARG A 261 1.16 18.62 20.91
N ASP A 262 0.25 19.49 20.48
CA ASP A 262 -1.17 19.37 20.77
C ASP A 262 -1.80 18.26 19.91
N ILE A 263 -1.37 18.11 18.65
CA ILE A 263 -1.76 17.01 17.78
C ILE A 263 -1.37 15.68 18.43
N PHE A 264 -0.11 15.51 18.82
CA PHE A 264 0.37 14.29 19.47
C PHE A 264 -0.39 13.97 20.76
N ARG A 265 -0.55 14.95 21.66
CA ARG A 265 -1.29 14.75 22.91
C ARG A 265 -2.75 14.36 22.68
N THR A 266 -3.40 15.00 21.72
CA THR A 266 -4.79 14.72 21.38
C THR A 266 -4.93 13.33 20.79
N GLU A 267 -4.01 12.91 19.93
CA GLU A 267 -4.00 11.56 19.36
C GLU A 267 -3.81 10.49 20.45
N GLU A 268 -2.86 10.67 21.36
CA GLU A 268 -2.65 9.74 22.48
C GLU A 268 -3.88 9.61 23.40
N VAL A 269 -4.60 10.72 23.61
CA VAL A 269 -5.88 10.70 24.36
C VAL A 269 -6.94 9.93 23.59
N ARG A 270 -7.07 10.16 22.28
CA ARG A 270 -8.02 9.43 21.42
C ARG A 270 -7.74 7.93 21.41
N LYS A 271 -6.48 7.51 21.22
CA LYS A 271 -6.07 6.10 21.26
C LYS A 271 -6.45 5.43 22.57
N ARG A 272 -6.16 6.08 23.69
CA ARG A 272 -6.48 5.58 25.03
C ARG A 272 -7.99 5.45 25.26
N ASN A 273 -8.74 6.46 24.83
CA ASN A 273 -10.19 6.45 24.99
C ASN A 273 -10.86 5.39 24.10
N LEU A 274 -10.36 5.19 22.88
CA LEU A 274 -10.83 4.12 22.00
C LEU A 274 -10.52 2.74 22.60
N ALA A 275 -9.31 2.54 23.11
CA ALA A 275 -8.92 1.29 23.75
C ALA A 275 -9.81 0.97 24.97
N LYS A 276 -10.10 1.97 25.81
CA LYS A 276 -11.04 1.81 26.94
C LYS A 276 -12.44 1.48 26.45
N TRP A 277 -12.93 2.15 25.40
CA TRP A 277 -14.25 1.95 24.86
C TRP A 277 -14.40 0.52 24.31
N LEU A 278 -13.43 -0.01 23.56
CA LEU A 278 -13.44 -1.38 23.04
C LEU A 278 -13.52 -2.46 24.13
N VAL A 279 -12.93 -2.20 25.30
CA VAL A 279 -12.90 -3.19 26.40
C VAL A 279 -14.11 -3.07 27.31
N SER A 280 -14.60 -1.85 27.56
CA SER A 280 -15.60 -1.57 28.60
C SER A 280 -17.03 -1.41 28.06
N ASN A 281 -17.21 -1.38 26.73
CA ASN A 281 -18.52 -1.11 26.16
C ASN A 281 -19.28 -2.40 25.84
N ALA A 282 -20.38 -2.60 26.54
CA ALA A 282 -21.29 -3.73 26.28
C ALA A 282 -21.97 -3.67 24.89
N ASP A 283 -21.96 -2.49 24.25
CA ASP A 283 -22.60 -2.28 22.94
C ASP A 283 -21.74 -2.77 21.77
N VAL A 284 -20.44 -3.07 22.01
CA VAL A 284 -19.57 -3.64 20.98
C VAL A 284 -19.71 -5.15 21.01
N SER A 285 -20.41 -5.70 20.03
CA SER A 285 -20.61 -7.14 19.97
C SER A 285 -19.30 -7.90 19.73
N HIS A 286 -19.25 -9.15 20.15
CA HIS A 286 -18.10 -10.01 19.87
C HIS A 286 -17.90 -10.25 18.38
N GLU A 287 -18.98 -10.29 17.62
CA GLU A 287 -18.97 -10.40 16.17
C GLU A 287 -18.30 -9.19 15.54
N ALA A 288 -18.60 -7.98 16.02
CA ALA A 288 -17.95 -6.75 15.54
C ALA A 288 -16.43 -6.76 15.81
N ILE A 289 -16.00 -7.20 17.00
CA ILE A 289 -14.58 -7.34 17.35
C ILE A 289 -13.90 -8.38 16.45
N ARG A 290 -14.54 -9.51 16.20
CA ARG A 290 -14.03 -10.54 15.29
C ARG A 290 -13.97 -10.06 13.83
N ALA A 291 -14.96 -9.28 13.40
CA ALA A 291 -14.97 -8.67 12.10
C ALA A 291 -13.78 -7.69 11.90
N MET A 292 -13.23 -7.13 13.00
CA MET A 292 -11.98 -6.35 12.99
C MET A 292 -10.72 -7.24 13.05
N GLY A 293 -10.82 -8.57 12.92
CA GLY A 293 -9.68 -9.48 13.00
C GLY A 293 -9.02 -9.56 14.37
N LEU A 294 -9.73 -9.18 15.43
CA LEU A 294 -9.26 -9.15 16.81
C LEU A 294 -9.93 -10.24 17.66
N TRP A 295 -9.28 -10.61 18.75
CA TRP A 295 -9.83 -11.54 19.73
C TRP A 295 -9.62 -11.02 21.15
N LEU A 296 -10.67 -10.51 21.78
CA LEU A 296 -10.60 -9.87 23.09
C LEU A 296 -11.21 -10.70 24.24
N ARG A 297 -11.72 -11.89 23.94
CA ARG A 297 -12.32 -12.79 24.94
C ARG A 297 -11.27 -13.59 25.71
N SER A 298 -11.70 -14.14 26.85
CA SER A 298 -10.84 -14.97 27.71
C SER A 298 -10.43 -16.30 27.07
N ASP A 299 -11.23 -16.82 26.11
CA ASP A 299 -10.98 -18.02 25.32
C ASP A 299 -10.01 -17.83 24.15
N ALA A 300 -9.34 -16.69 24.08
CA ALA A 300 -8.29 -16.43 23.08
C ALA A 300 -7.18 -17.48 23.15
N LYS A 301 -6.63 -17.84 21.96
CA LYS A 301 -5.49 -18.77 21.86
C LYS A 301 -4.38 -18.36 22.85
N ASN A 302 -3.78 -19.34 23.52
CA ASN A 302 -2.74 -19.08 24.53
C ASN A 302 -1.50 -18.34 23.98
N THR A 303 -1.30 -18.37 22.68
CA THR A 303 -0.23 -17.65 21.99
C THR A 303 -0.51 -16.18 21.80
N ILE A 304 -1.77 -15.71 21.87
CA ILE A 304 -2.12 -14.28 21.84
C ILE A 304 -1.59 -13.64 23.14
N ARG A 305 -0.87 -12.52 22.99
CA ARG A 305 -0.30 -11.79 24.13
C ARG A 305 -1.42 -11.25 25.01
N ARG A 306 -1.23 -11.34 26.34
CA ARG A 306 -2.18 -10.85 27.33
C ARG A 306 -1.60 -9.65 28.08
N SER A 307 -2.47 -8.72 28.48
CA SER A 307 -2.16 -7.57 29.33
C SER A 307 -2.67 -7.79 30.74
N ARG A 308 -1.85 -7.46 31.73
CA ARG A 308 -2.27 -7.46 33.13
C ARG A 308 -3.26 -6.31 33.40
N GLU A 309 -3.07 -5.16 32.76
CA GLU A 309 -3.93 -3.98 32.93
C GLU A 309 -5.32 -4.21 32.34
N LEU A 310 -5.41 -4.83 31.16
CA LEU A 310 -6.66 -5.15 30.47
C LEU A 310 -7.33 -6.43 31.01
N LYS A 311 -6.64 -7.18 31.90
CA LYS A 311 -7.07 -8.51 32.41
C LYS A 311 -7.50 -9.48 31.29
N GLY A 312 -6.95 -9.34 30.10
CA GLY A 312 -7.35 -10.07 28.90
C GLY A 312 -6.31 -10.01 27.77
N PRO A 313 -6.71 -10.43 26.55
CA PRO A 313 -5.86 -10.29 25.38
C PRO A 313 -5.41 -8.84 25.14
N ARG A 314 -4.11 -8.66 24.87
CA ARG A 314 -3.53 -7.34 24.58
C ARG A 314 -3.82 -6.97 23.14
N PHE A 315 -4.18 -5.73 22.91
CA PHE A 315 -4.22 -5.08 21.60
C PHE A 315 -3.64 -3.65 21.70
N GLU A 316 -3.39 -3.05 20.58
CA GLU A 316 -2.81 -1.71 20.51
C GLU A 316 -3.54 -0.90 19.45
N VAL A 317 -3.98 0.31 19.81
CA VAL A 317 -4.46 1.31 18.85
C VAL A 317 -3.25 2.06 18.32
N GLN A 318 -2.87 1.79 17.07
CA GLN A 318 -1.67 2.36 16.44
C GLN A 318 -1.88 3.83 16.08
N SER A 319 -2.99 4.13 15.43
CA SER A 319 -3.31 5.50 15.01
C SER A 319 -4.81 5.78 15.08
N VAL A 320 -5.17 7.07 15.26
CA VAL A 320 -6.52 7.62 15.11
C VAL A 320 -6.39 8.96 14.41
N ARG A 321 -6.45 8.94 13.09
CA ARG A 321 -6.21 10.09 12.22
C ARG A 321 -7.52 10.62 11.65
N VAL A 322 -7.60 11.93 11.46
CA VAL A 322 -8.69 12.57 10.71
C VAL A 322 -8.20 12.83 9.30
N ALA A 323 -8.94 12.36 8.31
CA ALA A 323 -8.72 12.66 6.91
C ALA A 323 -9.92 13.45 6.38
N ASN A 324 -9.65 14.59 5.77
CA ASN A 324 -10.65 15.36 5.05
C ASN A 324 -10.55 15.00 3.57
N ARG A 325 -11.59 14.42 3.01
CA ARG A 325 -11.70 14.12 1.60
C ARG A 325 -12.47 15.22 0.90
N VAL A 326 -12.11 15.49 -0.34
CA VAL A 326 -12.88 16.40 -1.19
C VAL A 326 -13.60 15.55 -2.22
N GLY A 327 -14.92 15.50 -2.14
CA GLY A 327 -15.77 14.80 -3.10
C GLY A 327 -15.75 15.46 -4.48
N PRO A 328 -16.32 14.80 -5.52
CA PRO A 328 -16.41 15.35 -6.87
C PRO A 328 -17.21 16.66 -6.95
N ASP A 329 -18.13 16.87 -6.03
CA ASP A 329 -18.93 18.07 -5.83
C ASP A 329 -18.22 19.19 -5.06
N GLY A 330 -16.95 18.96 -4.66
CA GLY A 330 -16.16 19.89 -3.86
C GLY A 330 -16.48 19.90 -2.38
N GLN A 331 -17.43 19.09 -1.90
CA GLN A 331 -17.75 18.99 -0.47
C GLN A 331 -16.65 18.24 0.30
N LEU A 332 -16.43 18.66 1.54
CA LEU A 332 -15.53 17.97 2.46
C LEU A 332 -16.25 16.79 3.11
N GLU A 333 -15.67 15.62 2.94
CA GLU A 333 -16.08 14.39 3.60
C GLU A 333 -15.08 14.04 4.69
N PRO A 334 -15.35 14.39 5.94
CA PRO A 334 -14.45 14.07 7.05
C PRO A 334 -14.58 12.60 7.42
N GLN A 335 -13.46 11.91 7.44
CA GLN A 335 -13.33 10.51 7.82
C GLN A 335 -12.33 10.36 8.97
N ILE A 336 -12.50 9.30 9.76
CA ILE A 336 -11.52 8.89 10.75
C ILE A 336 -10.91 7.58 10.29
N ILE A 337 -9.58 7.52 10.31
CA ILE A 337 -8.81 6.31 10.02
C ILE A 337 -8.28 5.80 11.34
N ILE A 338 -8.65 4.57 11.66
CA ILE A 338 -8.28 3.89 12.91
C ILE A 338 -7.49 2.64 12.55
N GLU A 339 -6.29 2.50 13.10
CA GLU A 339 -5.50 1.29 12.98
C GLU A 339 -5.39 0.60 14.34
N ILE A 340 -5.81 -0.66 14.39
CA ILE A 340 -5.77 -1.49 15.59
C ILE A 340 -5.02 -2.76 15.28
N THR A 341 -4.09 -3.15 16.15
CA THR A 341 -3.30 -4.38 16.00
C THR A 341 -3.34 -5.24 17.24
N GLN A 342 -3.14 -6.54 17.05
CA GLN A 342 -3.01 -7.52 18.09
C GLN A 342 -1.81 -8.42 17.81
N GLU A 343 -1.15 -8.91 18.87
CA GLU A 343 0.06 -9.72 18.77
C GLU A 343 -0.19 -11.16 19.21
N ARG A 344 0.37 -12.10 18.45
CA ARG A 344 0.43 -13.52 18.74
C ARG A 344 1.86 -14.01 18.70
N ARG A 345 2.28 -14.86 19.63
CA ARG A 345 3.60 -15.48 19.64
C ARG A 345 3.67 -16.53 18.54
N GLY A 346 4.69 -16.44 17.70
CA GLY A 346 5.00 -17.40 16.67
C GLY A 346 6.19 -18.26 17.06
N TYR A 347 6.16 -19.53 16.70
CA TYR A 347 7.21 -20.50 16.96
C TYR A 347 7.70 -21.11 15.65
N ARG A 348 8.99 -21.49 15.63
CA ARG A 348 9.69 -21.99 14.43
C ARG A 348 9.04 -23.25 13.84
N THR A 349 8.50 -24.14 14.69
CA THR A 349 7.84 -25.36 14.24
C THR A 349 6.35 -25.34 14.52
N ALA A 350 5.57 -26.01 13.67
CA ALA A 350 4.12 -26.10 13.81
C ALA A 350 3.72 -26.90 15.06
N GLU A 351 4.50 -27.94 15.41
CA GLU A 351 4.30 -28.78 16.58
C GLU A 351 4.41 -27.97 17.87
N LEU A 352 5.48 -27.15 18.00
CA LEU A 352 5.69 -26.29 19.16
C LEU A 352 4.60 -25.22 19.25
N GLN A 353 4.18 -24.64 18.09
CA GLN A 353 3.04 -23.71 18.04
C GLN A 353 1.78 -24.34 18.62
N GLN A 354 1.43 -25.54 18.18
CA GLN A 354 0.24 -26.27 18.66
C GLN A 354 0.36 -26.68 20.13
N GLN A 355 1.55 -27.10 20.55
CA GLN A 355 1.79 -27.47 21.94
C GLN A 355 1.57 -26.27 22.87
N VAL A 356 2.12 -25.10 22.56
CA VAL A 356 1.93 -23.87 23.34
C VAL A 356 0.46 -23.41 23.31
N GLU A 357 -0.23 -23.62 22.21
CA GLU A 357 -1.65 -23.27 22.12
C GLU A 357 -2.55 -24.14 23.00
N ARG A 358 -2.22 -25.43 23.13
CA ARG A 358 -2.95 -26.37 23.99
C ARG A 358 -2.60 -26.21 25.46
N GLN A 359 -1.32 -26.15 25.78
CA GLN A 359 -0.82 -26.24 27.16
C GLN A 359 -0.57 -24.87 27.82
N GLY A 360 -0.56 -23.80 27.02
CA GLY A 360 -0.15 -22.48 27.48
C GLY A 360 1.38 -22.29 27.44
N ARG A 361 1.86 -21.35 28.25
CA ARG A 361 3.28 -20.98 28.27
C ARG A 361 4.15 -22.12 28.83
N ILE A 362 5.12 -22.57 28.05
CA ILE A 362 6.10 -23.58 28.46
C ILE A 362 7.31 -22.86 29.05
N SER A 363 7.78 -23.33 30.24
CA SER A 363 8.96 -22.77 30.91
C SER A 363 10.20 -22.95 30.04
N GLY A 364 11.03 -21.91 29.93
CA GLY A 364 12.24 -21.93 29.12
C GLY A 364 12.05 -21.77 27.61
N VAL A 365 10.80 -21.76 27.12
CA VAL A 365 10.51 -21.56 25.69
C VAL A 365 10.11 -20.12 25.41
N SER A 366 10.90 -19.41 24.61
CA SER A 366 10.59 -18.08 24.09
C SER A 366 9.96 -18.16 22.70
N ALA A 367 9.20 -17.15 22.32
CA ALA A 367 8.70 -17.03 20.96
C ALA A 367 9.85 -16.68 19.99
N ASP A 368 9.86 -17.31 18.82
CA ASP A 368 10.87 -17.08 17.78
C ASP A 368 10.55 -15.83 16.97
N PHE A 369 9.25 -15.52 16.79
CA PHE A 369 8.80 -14.33 16.07
C PHE A 369 7.47 -13.79 16.63
N THR A 370 7.13 -12.58 16.20
CA THR A 370 5.84 -11.95 16.51
C THR A 370 4.95 -11.99 15.28
N PHE A 371 3.82 -12.67 15.38
CA PHE A 371 2.76 -12.62 14.38
C PHE A 371 1.76 -11.54 14.76
N ARG A 372 1.28 -10.80 13.78
CA ARG A 372 0.32 -9.71 13.99
C ARG A 372 -0.93 -9.88 13.16
N GLY A 373 -2.04 -9.44 13.74
CA GLY A 373 -3.31 -9.21 13.08
C GLY A 373 -3.90 -7.88 13.49
N GLY A 374 -5.02 -7.51 12.89
CA GLY A 374 -5.73 -6.29 13.19
C GLY A 374 -6.54 -5.77 12.03
N ALA A 375 -7.00 -4.54 12.15
CA ALA A 375 -7.75 -3.86 11.09
C ALA A 375 -7.40 -2.38 10.97
N THR A 376 -7.56 -1.89 9.74
CA THR A 376 -7.74 -0.47 9.43
C THR A 376 -9.22 -0.23 9.22
N LEU A 377 -9.79 0.70 9.98
CA LEU A 377 -11.20 1.09 9.90
C LEU A 377 -11.30 2.48 9.30
N ILE A 378 -12.11 2.63 8.27
CA ILE A 378 -12.50 3.94 7.73
C ILE A 378 -13.90 4.26 8.28
N VAL A 379 -14.01 5.29 9.09
CA VAL A 379 -15.24 5.69 9.78
C VAL A 379 -15.73 7.01 9.21
N ASP A 380 -16.98 7.06 8.78
CA ASP A 380 -17.62 8.31 8.40
C ASP A 380 -17.95 9.12 9.67
N LEU A 381 -17.49 10.37 9.72
CA LEU A 381 -17.71 11.24 10.88
C LEU A 381 -19.18 11.69 11.03
N ARG A 382 -19.97 11.68 9.97
CA ARG A 382 -21.38 12.10 9.97
C ARG A 382 -22.29 10.98 10.49
N THR A 383 -22.11 9.76 9.95
CA THR A 383 -22.92 8.60 10.34
C THR A 383 -22.34 7.87 11.53
N ARG A 384 -21.03 7.99 11.78
CA ARG A 384 -20.25 7.29 12.81
C ARG A 384 -20.17 5.78 12.58
N GLU A 385 -20.40 5.37 11.36
CA GLU A 385 -20.35 3.97 10.94
C GLU A 385 -19.04 3.66 10.23
N VAL A 386 -18.61 2.42 10.38
CA VAL A 386 -17.45 1.89 9.66
C VAL A 386 -17.86 1.63 8.22
N ARG A 387 -17.29 2.41 7.29
CA ARG A 387 -17.49 2.25 5.84
C ARG A 387 -16.67 1.12 5.26
N CYS A 388 -15.42 1.00 5.68
CA CYS A 388 -14.50 -0.06 5.26
C CYS A 388 -13.81 -0.67 6.47
N CYS A 389 -13.67 -1.99 6.45
CA CYS A 389 -12.94 -2.75 7.46
C CYS A 389 -11.89 -3.63 6.76
N ILE A 390 -10.62 -3.22 6.84
CA ILE A 390 -9.51 -3.86 6.11
C ILE A 390 -8.76 -4.73 7.11
N VAL A 391 -8.91 -6.05 7.00
CA VAL A 391 -8.59 -6.99 8.07
C VAL A 391 -7.42 -7.90 7.71
N LYS A 392 -6.54 -8.12 8.70
CA LYS A 392 -5.60 -9.25 8.79
C LYS A 392 -5.90 -10.00 10.09
N ASP A 393 -6.66 -11.10 10.00
CA ASP A 393 -7.13 -11.82 11.19
C ASP A 393 -5.99 -12.39 12.02
N ILE A 394 -5.99 -12.09 13.32
CA ILE A 394 -5.02 -12.61 14.31
C ILE A 394 -5.08 -14.13 14.47
N ASN A 395 -6.23 -14.74 14.16
CA ASN A 395 -6.43 -16.17 14.25
C ASN A 395 -6.10 -16.94 12.97
N SER A 396 -5.72 -16.25 11.89
CA SER A 396 -5.36 -16.91 10.62
C SER A 396 -4.10 -17.76 10.79
N ASP A 397 -4.29 -19.07 10.88
CA ASP A 397 -3.18 -20.02 10.97
C ASP A 397 -2.44 -20.11 9.62
N SER A 398 -3.15 -19.98 8.50
CA SER A 398 -2.53 -19.95 7.16
C SER A 398 -1.54 -18.79 6.99
N ARG A 399 -1.88 -17.58 7.47
CA ARG A 399 -0.96 -16.43 7.48
C ARG A 399 0.21 -16.64 8.43
N LEU A 400 -0.04 -17.23 9.62
CA LEU A 400 1.01 -17.56 10.57
C LEU A 400 2.01 -18.55 9.96
N ASP A 401 1.52 -19.58 9.26
CA ASP A 401 2.35 -20.58 8.60
C ASP A 401 3.12 -19.99 7.42
N ALA A 402 2.50 -19.09 6.66
CA ALA A 402 3.17 -18.37 5.58
C ALA A 402 4.31 -17.48 6.12
N GLN A 403 4.10 -16.74 7.22
CA GLN A 403 5.16 -15.96 7.86
C GLN A 403 6.27 -16.86 8.42
N ARG A 404 5.92 -18.00 9.02
CA ARG A 404 6.90 -19.01 9.48
C ARG A 404 7.73 -19.52 8.32
N ALA A 405 7.10 -19.90 7.22
CA ALA A 405 7.79 -20.39 6.02
C ALA A 405 8.73 -19.32 5.43
N PHE A 406 8.29 -18.07 5.39
CA PHE A 406 9.12 -16.95 4.97
C PHE A 406 10.34 -16.74 5.87
N GLN A 407 10.17 -16.85 7.19
CA GLN A 407 11.25 -16.58 8.15
C GLN A 407 12.20 -17.77 8.38
N PHE A 408 11.74 -19.00 8.22
CA PHE A 408 12.48 -20.22 8.61
C PHE A 408 12.45 -21.33 7.57
N GLY A 409 11.84 -21.11 6.40
CA GLY A 409 11.80 -22.09 5.30
C GLY A 409 13.13 -22.26 4.57
N ALA A 410 13.19 -23.19 3.62
CA ALA A 410 14.39 -23.52 2.87
C ALA A 410 15.00 -22.35 2.07
N GLN A 411 14.17 -21.35 1.70
CA GLN A 411 14.62 -20.12 1.04
C GLN A 411 15.16 -19.06 2.03
N SER A 412 15.01 -19.29 3.33
CA SER A 412 15.40 -18.31 4.36
C SER A 412 16.90 -18.10 4.50
N GLU A 413 17.74 -19.03 4.02
CA GLU A 413 19.21 -18.87 4.08
C GLU A 413 19.70 -17.72 3.17
N SER A 414 19.09 -17.53 2.01
CA SER A 414 19.40 -16.41 1.11
C SER A 414 18.71 -15.10 1.53
N LEU A 415 17.50 -15.20 2.10
CA LEU A 415 16.73 -14.08 2.61
C LEU A 415 17.16 -13.69 4.04
N GLY A 416 17.73 -14.66 4.80
CA GLY A 416 18.08 -14.49 6.21
C GLY A 416 19.06 -13.37 6.48
N ALA A 417 20.07 -13.21 5.63
CA ALA A 417 21.02 -12.12 5.75
C ALA A 417 20.38 -10.75 5.49
N THR A 418 19.47 -10.65 4.52
CA THR A 418 18.83 -9.40 4.13
C THR A 418 17.74 -8.97 5.11
N TYR A 419 16.93 -9.91 5.61
CA TYR A 419 15.73 -9.57 6.39
C TYR A 419 15.88 -9.81 7.90
N TYR A 420 16.81 -10.69 8.35
CA TYR A 420 16.82 -11.21 9.73
C TYR A 420 18.14 -11.04 10.47
N ASP A 421 19.17 -10.49 9.85
CA ASP A 421 20.39 -10.13 10.60
C ASP A 421 20.04 -9.19 11.76
N ALA A 422 20.80 -9.29 12.85
CA ALA A 422 20.55 -8.53 14.07
C ALA A 422 20.53 -7.01 13.83
N ALA A 423 21.29 -6.52 12.86
CA ALA A 423 21.28 -5.13 12.40
C ALA A 423 20.02 -4.80 11.58
N GLY A 424 19.61 -5.67 10.65
CA GLY A 424 18.44 -5.49 9.82
C GLY A 424 17.11 -5.50 10.60
N ARG A 425 17.03 -6.24 11.72
CA ARG A 425 15.84 -6.24 12.59
C ARG A 425 15.59 -4.90 13.29
N ARG A 426 16.63 -4.11 13.53
CA ARG A 426 16.53 -2.82 14.22
C ARG A 426 16.27 -1.67 13.26
N GLU A 427 16.96 -1.67 12.13
CA GLU A 427 16.87 -0.61 11.11
C GLU A 427 16.99 -1.22 9.71
N PRO A 428 15.94 -1.90 9.19
CA PRO A 428 16.03 -2.66 7.95
C PRO A 428 16.41 -1.79 6.74
N PHE A 429 15.94 -0.54 6.67
CA PHE A 429 16.28 0.35 5.55
C PHE A 429 17.71 0.87 5.64
N ALA A 430 18.21 1.21 6.82
CA ALA A 430 19.61 1.58 6.99
C ALA A 430 20.55 0.44 6.59
N PHE A 431 20.16 -0.81 6.82
CA PHE A 431 20.90 -1.99 6.37
C PHE A 431 20.84 -2.16 4.85
N LEU A 432 19.65 -2.12 4.26
CA LEU A 432 19.45 -2.21 2.80
C LEU A 432 20.23 -1.13 2.05
N HIS A 433 20.23 0.12 2.54
CA HIS A 433 20.92 1.23 1.92
C HIS A 433 22.44 1.23 2.12
N ARG A 434 22.95 0.50 3.11
CA ARG A 434 24.42 0.32 3.30
C ARG A 434 25.02 -0.75 2.39
N MET A 435 24.22 -1.65 1.87
CA MET A 435 24.67 -2.71 0.98
C MET A 435 24.76 -2.27 -0.49
N LEU A 436 24.29 -1.08 -0.78
CA LEU A 436 24.37 -0.40 -2.09
C LEU A 436 25.56 0.56 -2.11
#